data_750317357520bf7a150f2bc531674f97
#
_entry.id   750317357520bf7a150f2bc531674f97
#
_cell.length_a   1.000
_cell.length_b   1.000
_cell.length_c   1.000
_cell.angle_alpha   90.00
_cell.angle_beta   90.00
_cell.angle_gamma   90.00
#
_symmetry.space_group_name_H-M   'P 1'
#
loop_
_entity.id
_entity.type
_entity.pdbx_description
1 polymer ?
#
loop_
_entity_poly.entity_id
_entity_poly.type
_entity_poly.pdbx_seq_one_letter_code
_entity_poly.pdbx_strand_id
1 'polypeptide(L)'
;STNISSSSISNSLEYSSLEYYTDSGFITDYNFSFTNSNTMSDNSLKYKNTPQSELLSAYFFDVSFPLQKKTKERQNTLVPKLNFRFSPHDMKKHANSSAPISISNVFSNNRLGMIEDGESFTLGINFKKQKINEIFKIIEVKNSKIDYENLTNYEIEKKLKKDSNSEREVINEIEDYFDFEIAQVFRFNKEENIPTNSTLGEKTSNVFGSANYRPIKNVSLNYGFSLTNDFNTIEQQTIGAQYLTEHFSTDFSFTEEAGILGDTNVVSNVTKIIDYKDYHNLSFSTRRNRKINLT
;
A
#
# COMPACT_ATOMS: atom_id res chain seq x y z
N SER A 1 1.08 40.66 23.19
CA SER A 1 1.10 39.23 22.83
C SER A 1 -0.33 38.71 22.96
N THR A 2 -0.93 38.34 21.86
CA THR A 2 -2.25 37.67 21.86
C THR A 2 -2.03 36.22 22.26
N ASN A 3 -2.52 35.81 23.41
CA ASN A 3 -2.54 34.40 23.79
C ASN A 3 -3.49 33.66 22.85
N ILE A 4 -2.97 32.65 22.17
CA ILE A 4 -3.76 31.75 21.33
C ILE A 4 -4.08 30.52 22.17
N SER A 5 -5.37 30.24 22.35
CA SER A 5 -5.82 28.99 22.94
C SER A 5 -6.69 28.22 21.95
N SER A 6 -6.59 26.91 21.93
CA SER A 6 -7.48 26.07 21.16
C SER A 6 -7.74 24.76 21.87
N SER A 7 -8.99 24.32 21.84
CA SER A 7 -9.45 23.06 22.39
C SER A 7 -10.17 22.27 21.29
N SER A 8 -9.87 20.99 21.17
CA SER A 8 -10.53 20.08 20.23
C SER A 8 -10.77 18.74 20.91
N ILE A 9 -12.00 18.27 20.88
CA ILE A 9 -12.37 16.94 21.33
C ILE A 9 -13.06 16.24 20.17
N SER A 10 -12.54 15.10 19.76
CA SER A 10 -13.11 14.30 18.70
C SER A 10 -13.38 12.88 19.20
N ASN A 11 -14.57 12.37 18.89
CA ASN A 11 -14.97 10.99 19.15
C ASN A 11 -15.34 10.37 17.82
N SER A 12 -14.80 9.18 17.53
CA SER A 12 -15.13 8.44 16.32
C SER A 12 -15.66 7.05 16.67
N LEU A 13 -16.62 6.60 15.87
CA LEU A 13 -17.14 5.25 15.85
C LEU A 13 -16.94 4.71 14.46
N GLU A 14 -16.21 3.63 14.35
CA GLU A 14 -15.98 2.93 13.08
C GLU A 14 -16.52 1.51 13.17
N TYR A 15 -17.19 1.09 12.12
CA TYR A 15 -17.66 -0.28 11.97
C TYR A 15 -17.18 -0.84 10.63
N SER A 16 -16.67 -2.05 10.66
CA SER A 16 -16.31 -2.82 9.47
C SER A 16 -17.04 -4.16 9.51
N SER A 17 -17.76 -4.48 8.44
CA SER A 17 -18.37 -5.78 8.28
C SER A 17 -17.31 -6.87 8.04
N LEU A 18 -17.68 -8.12 8.22
CA LEU A 18 -16.92 -9.24 7.65
C LEU A 18 -17.10 -9.27 6.14
N GLU A 19 -16.13 -9.85 5.45
CA GLU A 19 -16.25 -10.14 4.03
C GLU A 19 -17.36 -11.14 3.76
N TYR A 20 -18.20 -10.84 2.79
CA TYR A 20 -19.25 -11.72 2.29
C TYR A 20 -18.87 -12.28 0.92
N TYR A 21 -18.87 -13.58 0.80
CA TYR A 21 -18.53 -14.31 -0.43
C TYR A 21 -19.82 -14.75 -1.12
N THR A 22 -20.03 -14.26 -2.33
CA THR A 22 -21.19 -14.66 -3.14
C THR A 22 -20.91 -15.97 -3.88
N ASP A 23 -21.96 -16.71 -4.23
CA ASP A 23 -21.85 -17.93 -5.07
C ASP A 23 -21.24 -17.65 -6.44
N SER A 24 -21.38 -16.41 -6.94
CA SER A 24 -20.80 -15.95 -8.21
C SER A 24 -19.31 -15.63 -8.11
N GLY A 25 -18.71 -15.67 -6.91
CA GLY A 25 -17.29 -15.41 -6.67
C GLY A 25 -16.95 -13.93 -6.37
N PHE A 26 -17.94 -13.06 -6.17
CA PHE A 26 -17.68 -11.72 -5.66
C PHE A 26 -17.41 -11.75 -4.15
N ILE A 27 -16.47 -10.92 -3.73
CA ILE A 27 -16.19 -10.64 -2.32
C ILE A 27 -16.62 -9.20 -2.07
N THR A 28 -17.46 -9.01 -1.07
CA THR A 28 -18.00 -7.69 -0.72
C THR A 28 -17.88 -7.44 0.77
N ASP A 29 -17.63 -6.20 1.14
CA ASP A 29 -17.73 -5.71 2.51
C ASP A 29 -18.27 -4.29 2.52
N TYR A 30 -18.68 -3.81 3.70
CA TYR A 30 -19.10 -2.45 3.90
C TYR A 30 -18.59 -1.92 5.23
N ASN A 31 -18.28 -0.63 5.22
CA ASN A 31 -17.75 0.07 6.37
C ASN A 31 -18.51 1.38 6.56
N PHE A 32 -18.62 1.84 7.80
CA PHE A 32 -19.06 3.18 8.06
C PHE A 32 -18.27 3.81 9.21
N SER A 33 -18.12 5.12 9.17
CA SER A 33 -17.53 5.89 10.23
C SER A 33 -18.41 7.07 10.60
N PHE A 34 -18.49 7.36 11.91
CA PHE A 34 -19.10 8.54 12.46
C PHE A 34 -18.06 9.25 13.30
N THR A 35 -17.92 10.56 13.09
CA THR A 35 -16.99 11.37 13.87
C THR A 35 -17.73 12.59 14.39
N ASN A 36 -17.81 12.74 15.72
CA ASN A 36 -18.23 13.97 16.37
C ASN A 36 -17.00 14.79 16.73
N SER A 37 -16.90 15.99 16.19
CA SER A 37 -15.81 16.93 16.45
C SER A 37 -16.32 18.18 17.10
N ASN A 38 -15.82 18.46 18.30
CA ASN A 38 -16.15 19.67 19.07
C ASN A 38 -14.91 20.53 19.16
N THR A 39 -15.00 21.78 18.71
CA THR A 39 -13.85 22.70 18.66
C THR A 39 -14.21 24.05 19.22
N MET A 40 -13.27 24.66 19.90
CA MET A 40 -13.36 26.05 20.41
C MET A 40 -11.95 26.65 20.43
N SER A 41 -11.85 27.94 20.17
CA SER A 41 -10.56 28.63 20.26
C SER A 41 -10.72 30.12 20.61
N ASP A 42 -9.62 30.71 21.08
CA ASP A 42 -9.43 32.15 21.18
C ASP A 42 -8.24 32.55 20.31
N ASN A 43 -8.43 33.54 19.44
CA ASN A 43 -7.39 34.10 18.56
C ASN A 43 -6.67 33.10 17.64
N SER A 44 -7.30 31.96 17.35
CA SER A 44 -6.75 30.93 16.44
C SER A 44 -7.24 31.13 15.01
N LEU A 45 -6.36 30.95 14.04
CA LEU A 45 -6.74 30.92 12.62
C LEU A 45 -7.36 29.56 12.21
N LYS A 46 -7.18 28.54 13.05
CA LYS A 46 -7.62 27.17 12.74
C LYS A 46 -9.06 26.89 13.11
N TYR A 47 -9.53 27.43 14.23
CA TYR A 47 -10.87 27.18 14.75
C TYR A 47 -11.60 28.52 15.03
N LYS A 48 -12.93 28.51 15.00
CA LYS A 48 -13.74 29.65 15.35
C LYS A 48 -13.68 29.95 16.87
N ASN A 49 -13.83 31.21 17.26
CA ASN A 49 -13.83 31.62 18.68
C ASN A 49 -15.10 31.19 19.42
N THR A 50 -16.09 30.67 18.73
CA THR A 50 -17.31 30.13 19.32
C THR A 50 -17.29 28.61 19.32
N PRO A 51 -17.85 27.92 20.31
CA PRO A 51 -17.97 26.49 20.32
C PRO A 51 -18.64 25.98 19.04
N GLN A 52 -18.03 24.99 18.39
CA GLN A 52 -18.56 24.32 17.20
C GLN A 52 -18.67 22.83 17.49
N SER A 53 -19.81 22.25 17.13
CA SER A 53 -20.00 20.78 17.16
C SER A 53 -20.39 20.32 15.79
N GLU A 54 -19.70 19.31 15.29
CA GLU A 54 -19.92 18.72 13.95
C GLU A 54 -20.04 17.22 14.08
N LEU A 55 -21.01 16.67 13.38
CA LEU A 55 -21.16 15.23 13.20
C LEU A 55 -20.91 14.90 11.73
N LEU A 56 -19.86 14.16 11.47
CA LEU A 56 -19.46 13.70 10.14
C LEU A 56 -19.73 12.20 10.03
N SER A 57 -20.16 11.76 8.87
CA SER A 57 -20.34 10.33 8.59
C SER A 57 -19.83 10.00 7.21
N ALA A 58 -19.30 8.78 7.05
CA ALA A 58 -18.89 8.24 5.77
C ALA A 58 -19.27 6.75 5.69
N TYR A 59 -19.69 6.35 4.51
CA TYR A 59 -20.14 5.01 4.17
C TYR A 59 -19.29 4.49 3.01
N PHE A 60 -18.86 3.24 3.11
CA PHE A 60 -18.00 2.60 2.13
C PHE A 60 -18.59 1.24 1.76
N PHE A 61 -18.49 0.90 0.50
CA PHE A 61 -18.87 -0.40 -0.02
C PHE A 61 -17.79 -0.90 -0.96
N ASP A 62 -17.17 -2.01 -0.62
CA ASP A 62 -16.10 -2.62 -1.36
C ASP A 62 -16.56 -3.87 -2.07
N VAL A 63 -16.15 -4.02 -3.33
CA VAL A 63 -16.42 -5.19 -4.15
C VAL A 63 -15.15 -5.60 -4.86
N SER A 64 -14.83 -6.88 -4.82
CA SER A 64 -13.74 -7.45 -5.61
C SER A 64 -14.16 -8.77 -6.25
N PHE A 65 -13.51 -9.12 -7.36
CA PHE A 65 -13.80 -10.35 -8.10
C PHE A 65 -12.49 -11.06 -8.44
N PRO A 66 -11.95 -11.90 -7.56
CA PRO A 66 -10.70 -12.60 -7.78
C PRO A 66 -10.83 -13.72 -8.82
N LEU A 67 -10.13 -13.55 -9.93
CA LEU A 67 -9.98 -14.54 -10.99
C LEU A 67 -8.62 -15.20 -10.86
N GLN A 68 -8.59 -16.53 -10.81
CA GLN A 68 -7.36 -17.27 -10.62
C GLN A 68 -7.16 -18.32 -11.72
N LYS A 69 -5.93 -18.37 -12.27
CA LYS A 69 -5.47 -19.44 -13.15
C LYS A 69 -4.24 -20.10 -12.54
N LYS A 70 -4.39 -21.36 -12.14
CA LYS A 70 -3.31 -22.14 -11.55
C LYS A 70 -2.84 -23.23 -12.51
N THR A 71 -1.51 -23.37 -12.62
CA THR A 71 -0.81 -24.47 -13.30
C THR A 71 0.13 -25.14 -12.29
N LYS A 72 0.86 -26.18 -12.68
CA LYS A 72 1.83 -26.84 -11.77
C LYS A 72 2.93 -25.90 -11.28
N GLU A 73 3.40 -24.99 -12.12
CA GLU A 73 4.57 -24.14 -11.86
C GLU A 73 4.22 -22.68 -11.58
N ARG A 74 2.99 -22.26 -11.86
CA ARG A 74 2.60 -20.84 -11.81
C ARG A 74 1.16 -20.66 -11.38
N GLN A 75 0.93 -19.58 -10.67
CA GLN A 75 -0.39 -19.08 -10.33
C GLN A 75 -0.50 -17.63 -10.75
N ASN A 76 -1.52 -17.29 -11.54
CA ASN A 76 -1.84 -15.94 -11.93
C ASN A 76 -3.18 -15.57 -11.29
N THR A 77 -3.24 -14.40 -10.68
CA THR A 77 -4.45 -13.88 -10.05
C THR A 77 -4.72 -12.49 -10.62
N LEU A 78 -5.96 -12.25 -11.06
CA LEU A 78 -6.45 -10.96 -11.51
C LEU A 78 -7.62 -10.57 -10.62
N VAL A 79 -7.56 -9.42 -9.98
CA VAL A 79 -8.58 -8.95 -9.05
C VAL A 79 -9.06 -7.57 -9.47
N PRO A 80 -10.15 -7.46 -10.26
CA PRO A 80 -10.88 -6.21 -10.37
C PRO A 80 -11.45 -5.81 -9.02
N LYS A 81 -11.37 -4.51 -8.71
CA LYS A 81 -11.81 -3.90 -7.45
C LYS A 81 -12.67 -2.69 -7.72
N LEU A 82 -13.73 -2.52 -6.95
CA LEU A 82 -14.56 -1.32 -6.88
C LEU A 82 -14.73 -0.94 -5.42
N ASN A 83 -14.44 0.30 -5.09
CA ASN A 83 -14.80 0.91 -3.81
C ASN A 83 -15.78 2.04 -4.09
N PHE A 84 -16.94 2.03 -3.47
CA PHE A 84 -17.90 3.13 -3.47
C PHE A 84 -17.83 3.85 -2.13
N ARG A 85 -17.80 5.17 -2.18
CA ARG A 85 -17.75 6.05 -1.00
C ARG A 85 -18.88 7.08 -1.08
N PHE A 86 -19.53 7.31 0.06
CA PHE A 86 -20.54 8.32 0.23
C PHE A 86 -20.38 9.03 1.57
N SER A 87 -20.38 10.36 1.56
CA SER A 87 -20.47 11.20 2.75
C SER A 87 -21.46 12.34 2.51
N PRO A 88 -22.50 12.49 3.34
CA PRO A 88 -23.57 13.48 3.14
C PRO A 88 -23.25 14.87 3.70
N HIS A 89 -21.99 15.16 4.04
CA HIS A 89 -21.60 16.40 4.72
C HIS A 89 -20.80 17.31 3.82
N ASP A 90 -20.86 18.62 4.06
CA ASP A 90 -19.99 19.59 3.42
C ASP A 90 -18.59 19.54 4.05
N MET A 91 -17.60 19.36 3.22
CA MET A 91 -16.20 19.31 3.61
C MET A 91 -15.66 20.71 3.90
N LYS A 92 -14.89 20.86 4.98
CA LYS A 92 -14.14 22.09 5.22
C LYS A 92 -12.89 22.14 4.37
N LYS A 93 -12.54 23.37 3.90
CA LYS A 93 -11.30 23.58 3.17
C LYS A 93 -10.10 23.16 4.01
N HIS A 94 -9.34 22.21 3.50
CA HIS A 94 -8.10 21.75 4.08
C HIS A 94 -6.89 22.38 3.42
N ALA A 95 -5.87 22.70 4.22
CA ALA A 95 -4.57 23.12 3.67
C ALA A 95 -3.93 21.97 2.89
N ASN A 96 -3.13 22.28 1.86
CA ASN A 96 -2.43 21.35 0.98
C ASN A 96 -1.32 20.52 1.68
N SER A 97 -1.62 19.96 2.84
CA SER A 97 -0.67 19.21 3.67
C SER A 97 -0.95 17.71 3.72
N SER A 98 -1.89 17.21 2.93
CA SER A 98 -2.15 15.78 2.85
C SER A 98 -1.00 15.05 2.15
N ALA A 99 -0.72 13.83 2.59
CA ALA A 99 0.17 12.94 1.86
C ALA A 99 -0.34 12.73 0.43
N PRO A 100 0.56 12.61 -0.56
CA PRO A 100 0.16 12.36 -1.94
C PRO A 100 -0.62 11.04 -2.03
N ILE A 101 -1.60 11.00 -2.92
CA ILE A 101 -2.34 9.78 -3.22
C ILE A 101 -1.48 8.91 -4.13
N SER A 102 -1.49 7.64 -3.80
CA SER A 102 -0.81 6.59 -4.55
C SER A 102 -1.67 5.33 -4.59
N ILE A 103 -1.26 4.35 -5.35
CA ILE A 103 -1.96 3.07 -5.43
C ILE A 103 -2.09 2.36 -4.06
N SER A 104 -1.14 2.60 -3.15
CA SER A 104 -1.14 1.97 -1.82
C SER A 104 -2.21 2.51 -0.87
N ASN A 105 -2.74 3.72 -1.11
CA ASN A 105 -3.72 4.35 -0.25
C ASN A 105 -5.03 4.75 -0.94
N VAL A 106 -5.12 4.68 -2.27
CA VAL A 106 -6.29 5.12 -3.04
C VAL A 106 -7.60 4.42 -2.66
N PHE A 107 -7.54 3.17 -2.20
CA PHE A 107 -8.68 2.39 -1.71
C PHE A 107 -8.92 2.56 -0.19
N SER A 108 -8.03 3.26 0.52
CA SER A 108 -8.17 3.45 1.96
C SER A 108 -9.37 4.34 2.31
N ASN A 109 -10.13 3.96 3.32
CA ASN A 109 -11.26 4.73 3.83
C ASN A 109 -10.87 6.13 4.33
N ASN A 110 -9.62 6.30 4.75
CA ASN A 110 -9.06 7.57 5.23
C ASN A 110 -7.85 8.02 4.39
N ARG A 111 -7.95 7.95 3.07
CA ARG A 111 -6.85 8.23 2.13
C ARG A 111 -6.30 9.66 2.19
N LEU A 112 -7.11 10.64 2.60
CA LEU A 112 -6.68 12.03 2.79
C LEU A 112 -6.41 12.38 4.26
N GLY A 113 -6.60 11.46 5.20
CA GLY A 113 -6.55 11.76 6.64
C GLY A 113 -7.76 12.55 7.14
N MET A 114 -8.84 12.58 6.36
CA MET A 114 -10.08 13.28 6.66
C MET A 114 -11.27 12.62 5.97
N ILE A 115 -12.49 12.95 6.39
CA ILE A 115 -13.71 12.51 5.71
C ILE A 115 -13.89 13.39 4.47
N GLU A 116 -13.88 12.76 3.31
CA GLU A 116 -14.14 13.39 2.01
C GLU A 116 -15.64 13.52 1.82
N ASP A 117 -16.08 14.72 1.41
CA ASP A 117 -17.47 14.99 1.07
C ASP A 117 -17.92 14.33 -0.24
N GLY A 118 -19.24 14.12 -0.34
CA GLY A 118 -19.93 13.69 -1.54
C GLY A 118 -19.73 12.21 -1.89
N GLU A 119 -19.90 11.92 -3.16
CA GLU A 119 -19.94 10.57 -3.70
C GLU A 119 -18.78 10.34 -4.65
N SER A 120 -18.10 9.21 -4.47
CA SER A 120 -17.04 8.79 -5.38
C SER A 120 -16.98 7.27 -5.48
N PHE A 121 -16.44 6.79 -6.60
CA PHE A 121 -16.06 5.39 -6.73
C PHE A 121 -14.64 5.26 -7.24
N THR A 122 -13.93 4.28 -6.74
CA THR A 122 -12.58 3.92 -7.15
C THR A 122 -12.65 2.61 -7.90
N LEU A 123 -12.18 2.62 -9.15
CA LEU A 123 -12.00 1.41 -9.94
C LEU A 123 -10.53 1.03 -9.95
N GLY A 124 -10.22 -0.25 -9.82
CA GLY A 124 -8.86 -0.72 -9.94
C GLY A 124 -8.77 -2.18 -10.33
N ILE A 125 -7.56 -2.55 -10.70
CA ILE A 125 -7.21 -3.93 -11.09
C ILE A 125 -5.87 -4.24 -10.43
N ASN A 126 -5.82 -5.37 -9.73
CA ASN A 126 -4.56 -5.96 -9.27
C ASN A 126 -4.31 -7.24 -10.08
N PHE A 127 -3.11 -7.36 -10.66
CA PHE A 127 -2.64 -8.55 -11.35
C PHE A 127 -1.38 -9.07 -10.67
N LYS A 128 -1.44 -10.31 -10.17
CA LYS A 128 -0.34 -10.98 -9.50
C LYS A 128 0.06 -12.24 -10.24
N LYS A 129 1.35 -12.42 -10.45
CA LYS A 129 1.95 -13.63 -11.02
C LYS A 129 2.92 -14.23 -10.02
N GLN A 130 2.70 -15.49 -9.69
CA GLN A 130 3.44 -16.23 -8.68
C GLN A 130 4.09 -17.46 -9.30
N LYS A 131 5.26 -17.84 -8.80
CA LYS A 131 5.90 -19.12 -9.06
C LYS A 131 5.52 -20.11 -7.97
N ILE A 132 5.32 -21.36 -8.34
CA ILE A 132 5.07 -22.46 -7.41
C ILE A 132 6.30 -23.34 -7.45
N ASN A 133 7.03 -23.40 -6.34
CA ASN A 133 8.20 -24.25 -6.16
C ASN A 133 7.81 -25.43 -5.28
N GLU A 134 8.06 -26.64 -5.76
CA GLU A 134 7.89 -27.83 -4.93
C GLU A 134 9.08 -27.97 -3.99
N ILE A 135 8.81 -27.92 -2.68
CA ILE A 135 9.82 -28.13 -1.63
C ILE A 135 9.51 -29.44 -0.94
N PHE A 136 10.51 -30.28 -0.80
CA PHE A 136 10.41 -31.49 0.00
C PHE A 136 10.67 -31.20 1.47
N LYS A 137 9.64 -31.30 2.33
CA LYS A 137 9.80 -31.22 3.76
C LYS A 137 9.76 -32.60 4.37
N ILE A 138 10.74 -32.90 5.22
CA ILE A 138 10.77 -34.14 5.99
C ILE A 138 9.93 -33.94 7.25
N ILE A 139 8.85 -34.73 7.40
CA ILE A 139 7.93 -34.58 8.52
C ILE A 139 8.37 -35.39 9.73
N GLU A 140 8.90 -36.60 9.53
CA GLU A 140 9.40 -37.45 10.62
C GLU A 140 10.59 -38.32 10.17
N VAL A 141 11.62 -38.32 11.01
CA VAL A 141 12.65 -39.35 10.98
C VAL A 141 12.51 -40.13 12.27
N LYS A 142 11.84 -41.27 12.20
CA LYS A 142 11.84 -42.21 13.33
C LYS A 142 13.28 -42.75 13.52
N ASN A 143 13.95 -42.28 14.58
CA ASN A 143 15.21 -42.79 15.10
C ASN A 143 16.56 -42.28 14.55
N SER A 144 16.69 -41.07 14.02
CA SER A 144 18.02 -40.48 13.89
C SER A 144 18.03 -39.00 14.32
N LYS A 145 18.97 -38.65 15.20
CA LYS A 145 19.32 -37.25 15.52
C LYS A 145 20.13 -36.64 14.38
N ILE A 146 19.50 -36.43 13.21
CA ILE A 146 20.16 -35.76 12.09
C ILE A 146 19.60 -34.34 12.04
N ASP A 147 20.48 -33.37 12.14
CA ASP A 147 20.18 -31.96 11.98
C ASP A 147 20.06 -31.66 10.49
N TYR A 148 18.85 -31.33 10.01
CA TYR A 148 18.56 -31.11 8.59
C TYR A 148 18.57 -29.63 8.19
N GLU A 149 18.70 -28.70 9.17
CA GLU A 149 18.60 -27.26 8.91
C GLU A 149 19.71 -26.71 7.99
N ASN A 150 20.84 -27.40 7.89
CA ASN A 150 22.00 -26.96 7.12
C ASN A 150 22.34 -27.80 5.88
N LEU A 151 21.44 -28.67 5.44
CA LEU A 151 21.68 -29.55 4.30
C LEU A 151 21.07 -29.01 3.02
N THR A 152 21.81 -29.14 1.92
CA THR A 152 21.28 -28.85 0.58
C THR A 152 20.24 -29.90 0.17
N ASN A 153 19.30 -29.55 -0.72
CA ASN A 153 18.27 -30.46 -1.23
C ASN A 153 18.85 -31.77 -1.79
N TYR A 154 20.04 -31.70 -2.39
CA TYR A 154 20.76 -32.86 -2.92
C TYR A 154 21.27 -33.80 -1.81
N GLU A 155 21.80 -33.23 -0.74
CA GLU A 155 22.28 -34.00 0.42
C GLU A 155 21.13 -34.63 1.20
N ILE A 156 20.01 -33.95 1.28
CA ILE A 156 18.74 -34.45 1.82
C ILE A 156 18.23 -35.63 1.00
N GLU A 157 18.17 -35.53 -0.34
CA GLU A 157 17.80 -36.65 -1.22
C GLU A 157 18.70 -37.84 -1.09
N LYS A 158 20.02 -37.63 -0.97
CA LYS A 158 21.00 -38.70 -0.86
C LYS A 158 20.87 -39.42 0.49
N LYS A 159 20.61 -38.72 1.56
CA LYS A 159 20.38 -39.30 2.89
C LYS A 159 19.04 -40.05 2.98
N LEU A 160 17.98 -39.53 2.38
CA LEU A 160 16.65 -40.14 2.32
C LEU A 160 16.58 -41.44 1.48
N LYS A 161 17.39 -41.53 0.44
CA LYS A 161 17.52 -42.80 -0.32
C LYS A 161 18.16 -43.89 0.54
N LYS A 162 18.87 -43.52 1.61
CA LYS A 162 19.55 -44.44 2.51
C LYS A 162 18.69 -44.86 3.72
N ASP A 163 17.74 -44.01 4.14
CA ASP A 163 16.81 -44.30 5.23
C ASP A 163 15.41 -44.58 4.71
N SER A 164 15.03 -45.85 4.66
CA SER A 164 13.74 -46.35 4.14
C SER A 164 12.52 -45.98 4.98
N ASN A 165 12.69 -45.26 6.11
CA ASN A 165 11.62 -44.96 7.08
C ASN A 165 11.23 -43.47 7.17
N SER A 166 11.63 -42.62 6.24
CA SER A 166 11.26 -41.19 6.23
C SER A 166 10.07 -40.93 5.32
N GLU A 167 9.01 -40.37 5.87
CA GLU A 167 7.87 -39.85 5.10
C GLU A 167 8.19 -38.44 4.57
N ARG A 168 7.96 -38.22 3.27
CA ARG A 168 8.15 -36.95 2.60
C ARG A 168 6.80 -36.27 2.37
N GLU A 169 6.68 -35.05 2.78
CA GLU A 169 5.59 -34.20 2.34
C GLU A 169 6.11 -33.21 1.28
N VAL A 170 5.40 -33.15 0.16
CA VAL A 170 5.66 -32.14 -0.87
C VAL A 170 4.87 -30.91 -0.50
N ILE A 171 5.56 -29.85 -0.14
CA ILE A 171 4.95 -28.55 0.15
C ILE A 171 5.21 -27.64 -1.05
N ASN A 172 4.14 -26.99 -1.52
CA ASN A 172 4.26 -25.97 -2.54
C ASN A 172 4.58 -24.61 -1.87
N GLU A 173 5.79 -24.10 -2.09
CA GLU A 173 6.13 -22.72 -1.75
C GLU A 173 5.71 -21.80 -2.89
N ILE A 174 4.92 -20.79 -2.56
CA ILE A 174 4.43 -19.80 -3.52
C ILE A 174 5.26 -18.52 -3.38
N GLU A 175 5.98 -18.15 -4.43
CA GLU A 175 6.80 -16.94 -4.47
C GLU A 175 6.18 -15.89 -5.42
N ASP A 176 6.02 -14.66 -4.92
CA ASP A 176 5.61 -13.54 -5.76
C ASP A 176 6.71 -13.20 -6.77
N TYR A 177 6.36 -13.25 -8.06
CA TYR A 177 7.29 -12.96 -9.15
C TYR A 177 7.03 -11.59 -9.77
N PHE A 178 5.77 -11.25 -9.98
CA PHE A 178 5.35 -9.98 -10.55
C PHE A 178 3.99 -9.58 -9.97
N ASP A 179 3.87 -8.32 -9.60
CA ASP A 179 2.63 -7.69 -9.12
C ASP A 179 2.45 -6.37 -9.85
N PHE A 180 1.26 -6.13 -10.36
CA PHE A 180 0.89 -4.88 -11.03
C PHE A 180 -0.47 -4.45 -10.53
N GLU A 181 -0.58 -3.19 -10.11
CA GLU A 181 -1.84 -2.61 -9.67
C GLU A 181 -2.04 -1.24 -10.31
N ILE A 182 -3.29 -0.96 -10.69
CA ILE A 182 -3.70 0.32 -11.27
C ILE A 182 -5.08 0.68 -10.73
N ALA A 183 -5.30 1.97 -10.45
CA ALA A 183 -6.59 2.47 -9.99
C ALA A 183 -6.81 3.93 -10.38
N GLN A 184 -8.09 4.32 -10.45
CA GLN A 184 -8.52 5.68 -10.70
C GLN A 184 -9.81 5.97 -9.91
N VAL A 185 -9.97 7.21 -9.45
CA VAL A 185 -11.13 7.68 -8.70
C VAL A 185 -12.01 8.53 -9.61
N PHE A 186 -13.32 8.30 -9.52
CA PHE A 186 -14.34 9.05 -10.20
C PHE A 186 -15.32 9.66 -9.19
N ARG A 187 -15.58 10.95 -9.30
CA ARG A 187 -16.55 11.67 -8.47
C ARG A 187 -17.76 12.11 -9.30
N PHE A 188 -18.93 12.10 -8.68
CA PHE A 188 -20.13 12.63 -9.34
C PHE A 188 -20.06 14.15 -9.47
N ASN A 189 -19.55 14.83 -8.42
CA ASN A 189 -19.37 16.27 -8.40
C ASN A 189 -17.93 16.63 -8.04
N LYS A 190 -17.43 17.76 -8.55
CA LYS A 190 -16.17 18.33 -8.10
C LYS A 190 -16.28 18.80 -6.65
N GLU A 191 -15.18 18.69 -5.92
CA GLU A 191 -15.07 19.17 -4.55
C GLU A 191 -13.82 20.06 -4.39
N GLU A 192 -14.06 21.37 -4.28
CA GLU A 192 -12.98 22.37 -4.24
C GLU A 192 -12.22 22.40 -2.90
N ASN A 193 -12.80 21.83 -1.84
CA ASN A 193 -12.18 21.78 -0.53
C ASN A 193 -11.18 20.63 -0.37
N ILE A 194 -11.17 19.69 -1.29
CA ILE A 194 -10.14 18.63 -1.36
C ILE A 194 -8.81 19.24 -1.82
N PRO A 195 -7.68 18.89 -1.17
CA PRO A 195 -6.37 19.36 -1.60
C PRO A 195 -6.09 19.06 -3.07
N THR A 196 -5.70 20.09 -3.83
CA THR A 196 -5.49 19.99 -5.29
C THR A 196 -4.38 19.03 -5.67
N ASN A 197 -3.35 18.90 -4.82
CA ASN A 197 -2.25 17.94 -5.03
C ASN A 197 -2.66 16.48 -4.97
N SER A 198 -3.85 16.16 -4.42
CA SER A 198 -4.39 14.80 -4.42
C SER A 198 -5.10 14.43 -5.70
N THR A 199 -5.51 15.40 -6.51
CA THR A 199 -6.38 15.30 -7.70
C THR A 199 -7.76 14.68 -7.45
N LEU A 200 -8.07 14.30 -6.21
CA LEU A 200 -9.32 13.65 -5.83
C LEU A 200 -10.53 14.61 -5.82
N GLY A 201 -10.31 15.92 -5.82
CA GLY A 201 -11.37 16.94 -5.94
C GLY A 201 -11.96 17.07 -7.34
N GLU A 202 -11.28 16.57 -8.35
CA GLU A 202 -11.76 16.56 -9.73
C GLU A 202 -12.76 15.43 -9.99
N LYS A 203 -13.56 15.56 -11.07
CA LYS A 203 -14.49 14.49 -11.46
C LYS A 203 -13.78 13.19 -11.81
N THR A 204 -12.57 13.28 -12.29
CA THR A 204 -11.71 12.15 -12.60
C THR A 204 -10.32 12.45 -12.04
N SER A 205 -9.83 11.63 -11.14
CA SER A 205 -8.50 11.78 -10.58
C SER A 205 -7.41 11.37 -11.58
N ASN A 206 -6.17 11.56 -11.19
CA ASN A 206 -5.04 10.88 -11.82
C ASN A 206 -5.23 9.36 -11.78
N VAL A 207 -4.52 8.69 -12.67
CA VAL A 207 -4.37 7.23 -12.67
C VAL A 207 -3.16 6.89 -11.82
N PHE A 208 -3.37 6.11 -10.76
CA PHE A 208 -2.33 5.64 -9.86
C PHE A 208 -1.98 4.20 -10.21
N GLY A 209 -0.70 3.88 -10.20
CA GLY A 209 -0.29 2.51 -10.45
C GLY A 209 1.05 2.14 -9.84
N SER A 210 1.28 0.84 -9.74
CA SER A 210 2.56 0.27 -9.34
C SER A 210 2.83 -1.04 -10.05
N ALA A 211 4.11 -1.35 -10.20
CA ALA A 211 4.60 -2.63 -10.67
C ALA A 211 5.75 -3.09 -9.76
N ASN A 212 5.68 -4.32 -9.27
CA ASN A 212 6.72 -4.94 -8.49
C ASN A 212 7.22 -6.18 -9.23
N TYR A 213 8.52 -6.31 -9.37
CA TYR A 213 9.14 -7.42 -10.08
C TYR A 213 10.27 -8.02 -9.24
N ARG A 214 10.18 -9.32 -8.98
CA ARG A 214 11.18 -10.10 -8.24
C ARG A 214 11.80 -11.14 -9.14
N PRO A 215 12.87 -10.78 -9.89
CA PRO A 215 13.53 -11.72 -10.82
C PRO A 215 14.14 -12.92 -10.10
N ILE A 216 14.69 -12.69 -8.91
CA ILE A 216 15.29 -13.69 -8.02
C ILE A 216 14.90 -13.38 -6.57
N LYS A 217 15.01 -14.36 -5.68
CA LYS A 217 14.60 -14.27 -4.27
C LYS A 217 15.15 -13.04 -3.53
N ASN A 218 16.37 -12.63 -3.86
CA ASN A 218 17.09 -11.58 -3.14
C ASN A 218 16.96 -10.18 -3.78
N VAL A 219 16.32 -10.05 -4.94
CA VAL A 219 16.19 -8.79 -5.66
C VAL A 219 14.73 -8.45 -5.88
N SER A 220 14.35 -7.23 -5.50
CA SER A 220 13.03 -6.68 -5.76
C SER A 220 13.17 -5.33 -6.47
N LEU A 221 12.46 -5.15 -7.56
CA LEU A 221 12.36 -3.90 -8.30
C LEU A 221 10.93 -3.41 -8.19
N ASN A 222 10.75 -2.14 -7.88
CA ASN A 222 9.44 -1.52 -7.79
C ASN A 222 9.37 -0.24 -8.60
N TYR A 223 8.25 -0.02 -9.23
CA TYR A 223 7.90 1.19 -9.95
C TYR A 223 6.52 1.66 -9.53
N GLY A 224 6.39 2.90 -9.10
CA GLY A 224 5.12 3.54 -8.77
C GLY A 224 4.94 4.80 -9.58
N PHE A 225 3.71 5.12 -9.97
CA PHE A 225 3.42 6.32 -10.75
C PHE A 225 2.05 6.92 -10.45
N SER A 226 1.95 8.23 -10.69
CA SER A 226 0.71 8.99 -10.82
C SER A 226 0.71 9.67 -12.18
N LEU A 227 -0.23 9.28 -13.03
CA LEU A 227 -0.37 9.78 -14.40
C LEU A 227 -1.62 10.65 -14.47
N THR A 228 -1.52 11.81 -15.13
CA THR A 228 -2.68 12.69 -15.34
C THR A 228 -3.85 11.96 -16.00
N ASN A 229 -5.07 12.41 -15.75
CA ASN A 229 -6.30 11.78 -16.26
C ASN A 229 -6.40 11.78 -17.79
N ASP A 230 -5.67 12.64 -18.47
CA ASP A 230 -5.53 12.71 -19.93
C ASP A 230 -4.38 11.85 -20.48
N PHE A 231 -3.68 11.13 -19.61
CA PHE A 231 -2.55 10.24 -19.92
C PHE A 231 -1.34 10.91 -20.56
N ASN A 232 -1.22 12.23 -20.47
CA ASN A 232 -0.15 12.99 -21.15
C ASN A 232 1.08 13.19 -20.28
N THR A 233 0.94 13.28 -18.96
CA THR A 233 2.03 13.65 -18.06
C THR A 233 2.09 12.76 -16.85
N ILE A 234 3.27 12.31 -16.49
CA ILE A 234 3.53 11.66 -15.20
C ILE A 234 3.80 12.76 -14.17
N GLU A 235 2.89 12.93 -13.21
CA GLU A 235 3.05 13.91 -12.13
C GLU A 235 3.97 13.41 -11.01
N GLN A 236 3.95 12.12 -10.78
CA GLN A 236 4.83 11.49 -9.79
C GLN A 236 5.28 10.13 -10.29
N GLN A 237 6.56 9.83 -10.09
CA GLN A 237 7.09 8.48 -10.28
C GLN A 237 8.12 8.13 -9.21
N THR A 238 8.13 6.86 -8.87
CA THR A 238 9.10 6.29 -7.93
C THR A 238 9.66 5.01 -8.53
N ILE A 239 10.98 4.93 -8.62
CA ILE A 239 11.71 3.72 -9.01
C ILE A 239 12.48 3.25 -7.80
N GLY A 240 12.33 1.99 -7.43
CA GLY A 240 13.06 1.40 -6.31
C GLY A 240 13.71 0.09 -6.69
N ALA A 241 14.81 -0.20 -6.00
CA ALA A 241 15.50 -1.47 -6.08
C ALA A 241 15.96 -1.90 -4.68
N GLN A 242 15.62 -3.11 -4.31
CA GLN A 242 16.01 -3.70 -3.04
C GLN A 242 16.85 -4.95 -3.29
N TYR A 243 17.92 -5.08 -2.55
CA TYR A 243 18.72 -6.30 -2.47
C TYR A 243 18.80 -6.75 -1.02
N LEU A 244 18.39 -7.98 -0.76
CA LEU A 244 18.30 -8.55 0.58
C LEU A 244 19.05 -9.88 0.66
N THR A 245 19.95 -10.01 1.64
CA THR A 245 20.60 -11.26 2.02
C THR A 245 20.44 -11.48 3.52
N GLU A 246 20.93 -12.59 4.04
CA GLU A 246 20.89 -12.89 5.49
C GLU A 246 21.59 -11.83 6.34
N HIS A 247 22.69 -11.23 5.82
CA HIS A 247 23.55 -10.31 6.58
C HIS A 247 23.54 -8.87 6.06
N PHE A 248 22.87 -8.62 4.96
CA PHE A 248 22.93 -7.32 4.28
C PHE A 248 21.61 -7.00 3.59
N SER A 249 21.13 -5.77 3.75
CA SER A 249 20.00 -5.24 3.03
C SER A 249 20.35 -3.86 2.50
N THR A 250 20.07 -3.60 1.23
CA THR A 250 20.15 -2.26 0.66
C THR A 250 18.89 -1.94 -0.11
N ASP A 251 18.36 -0.75 0.15
CA ASP A 251 17.19 -0.19 -0.51
C ASP A 251 17.61 1.09 -1.22
N PHE A 252 17.40 1.15 -2.52
CA PHE A 252 17.56 2.34 -3.33
C PHE A 252 16.21 2.81 -3.82
N SER A 253 15.93 4.11 -3.73
CA SER A 253 14.76 4.73 -4.34
C SER A 253 15.08 6.07 -4.98
N PHE A 254 14.47 6.30 -6.14
CA PHE A 254 14.41 7.56 -6.84
C PHE A 254 12.95 7.96 -6.98
N THR A 255 12.60 9.14 -6.49
CA THR A 255 11.25 9.71 -6.60
C THR A 255 11.36 11.06 -7.31
N GLU A 256 10.54 11.23 -8.32
CA GLU A 256 10.33 12.47 -9.05
C GLU A 256 8.88 12.90 -8.88
N GLU A 257 8.67 14.17 -8.58
CA GLU A 257 7.36 14.77 -8.41
C GLU A 257 7.33 16.13 -9.13
N ALA A 258 6.40 16.28 -10.07
CA ALA A 258 6.14 17.54 -10.75
C ALA A 258 5.47 18.51 -9.77
N GLY A 259 5.98 19.71 -9.64
CA GLY A 259 5.47 20.73 -8.72
C GLY A 259 5.22 22.07 -9.39
N ILE A 260 4.24 22.82 -8.89
CA ILE A 260 3.89 24.18 -9.38
C ILE A 260 5.12 25.14 -9.34
N LEU A 261 6.06 24.89 -8.40
CA LEU A 261 7.28 25.69 -8.23
C LEU A 261 8.54 25.01 -8.80
N GLY A 262 8.37 24.00 -9.64
CA GLY A 262 9.44 23.18 -10.22
C GLY A 262 9.45 21.75 -9.67
N ASP A 263 10.05 20.87 -10.45
CA ASP A 263 10.10 19.44 -10.14
C ASP A 263 11.02 19.15 -8.96
N THR A 264 10.61 18.19 -8.16
CA THR A 264 11.38 17.73 -7.00
C THR A 264 11.88 16.31 -7.26
N ASN A 265 13.20 16.15 -7.19
CA ASN A 265 13.85 14.85 -7.33
C ASN A 265 14.47 14.44 -6.00
N VAL A 266 14.12 13.26 -5.53
CA VAL A 266 14.63 12.69 -4.28
C VAL A 266 15.30 11.35 -4.56
N VAL A 267 16.59 11.25 -4.23
CA VAL A 267 17.34 10.00 -4.23
C VAL A 267 17.53 9.55 -2.79
N SER A 268 17.20 8.33 -2.48
CA SER A 268 17.40 7.74 -1.17
C SER A 268 18.10 6.40 -1.30
N ASN A 269 19.07 6.16 -0.43
CA ASN A 269 19.65 4.84 -0.23
C ASN A 269 19.66 4.54 1.26
N VAL A 270 19.20 3.35 1.63
CA VAL A 270 19.27 2.83 3.00
C VAL A 270 19.95 1.48 2.96
N THR A 271 21.11 1.38 3.60
CA THR A 271 21.86 0.15 3.70
C THR A 271 21.92 -0.30 5.16
N LYS A 272 21.60 -1.56 5.41
CA LYS A 272 21.64 -2.18 6.74
C LYS A 272 22.56 -3.39 6.69
N ILE A 273 23.46 -3.49 7.67
CA ILE A 273 24.28 -4.67 7.92
C ILE A 273 23.67 -5.35 9.14
N ILE A 274 23.32 -6.62 9.00
CA ILE A 274 22.67 -7.42 10.05
C ILE A 274 23.72 -8.40 10.57
N ASP A 275 24.15 -8.25 11.82
CA ASP A 275 25.03 -9.19 12.50
C ASP A 275 24.23 -9.98 13.54
N TYR A 276 24.03 -11.26 13.26
CA TYR A 276 23.27 -12.15 14.16
C TYR A 276 24.05 -12.56 15.41
N LYS A 277 25.38 -12.38 15.43
CA LYS A 277 26.18 -12.78 16.60
C LYS A 277 26.10 -11.81 17.76
N ASP A 278 25.98 -10.50 17.47
CA ASP A 278 26.03 -9.44 18.50
C ASP A 278 24.75 -8.56 18.52
N TYR A 279 23.71 -8.87 17.76
CA TYR A 279 22.48 -8.07 17.64
C TYR A 279 22.69 -6.59 17.28
N HIS A 280 23.80 -6.26 16.62
CA HIS A 280 24.10 -4.90 16.17
C HIS A 280 23.57 -4.66 14.77
N ASN A 281 22.58 -3.76 14.64
CA ASN A 281 22.11 -3.25 13.36
C ASN A 281 22.80 -1.92 13.07
N LEU A 282 23.69 -1.89 12.09
CA LEU A 282 24.25 -0.66 11.56
C LEU A 282 23.42 -0.25 10.33
N SER A 283 22.78 0.92 10.40
CA SER A 283 22.04 1.47 9.25
C SER A 283 22.70 2.76 8.78
N PHE A 284 22.94 2.85 7.49
CA PHE A 284 23.39 4.08 6.82
C PHE A 284 22.29 4.54 5.87
N SER A 285 21.90 5.81 5.98
CA SER A 285 20.95 6.41 5.04
C SER A 285 21.53 7.70 4.47
N THR A 286 21.42 7.86 3.15
CA THR A 286 21.70 9.10 2.46
C THR A 286 20.47 9.56 1.71
N ARG A 287 20.09 10.82 1.89
CA ARG A 287 18.98 11.44 1.17
C ARG A 287 19.48 12.73 0.54
N ARG A 288 19.33 12.86 -0.77
CA ARG A 288 19.68 14.09 -1.50
C ARG A 288 18.41 14.62 -2.17
N ASN A 289 18.00 15.81 -1.76
CA ASN A 289 16.91 16.56 -2.40
C ASN A 289 17.53 17.59 -3.36
N ARG A 290 17.08 17.62 -4.61
CA ARG A 290 17.46 18.63 -5.58
C ARG A 290 16.19 19.23 -6.16
N LYS A 291 15.97 20.53 -5.92
CA LYS A 291 14.99 21.31 -6.68
C LYS A 291 15.66 21.78 -7.96
N ILE A 292 15.12 21.45 -9.10
CA ILE A 292 15.54 21.94 -10.41
C ILE A 292 14.50 22.98 -10.81
N ASN A 293 14.83 24.25 -10.72
CA ASN A 293 14.03 25.29 -11.33
C ASN A 293 14.47 25.35 -12.82
N LEU A 294 13.57 24.95 -13.71
CA LEU A 294 13.69 25.22 -15.12
C LEU A 294 13.26 26.69 -15.34
N THR A 295 14.22 27.57 -15.61
CA THR A 295 13.97 28.94 -16.08
C THR A 295 13.74 28.91 -17.58
#